data_e3046cfc08969158629203da8acb48ac
#
_entry.id   e3046cfc08969158629203da8acb48ac
#
_cell.length_a   1.000
_cell.length_b   1.000
_cell.length_c   1.000
_cell.angle_alpha   90.00
_cell.angle_beta   90.00
_cell.angle_gamma   90.00
#
_symmetry.space_group_name_H-M   'P 1'
#
loop_
_entity.id
_entity.type
_entity.pdbx_description
1 polymer ?
#
loop_
_entity_poly.entity_id
_entity_poly.type
_entity_poly.pdbx_seq_one_letter_code
_entity_poly.pdbx_strand_id
1 'polypeptide(L)'
;MNKYLPLALVGSLALTSCFKDEPTNSECDITEAYIHADDVAEMFYNPSDTMVKVLYTSSDIMFNVRKKADLTALAPHFTITPGATISPANGSTHDFSNGSVEYTVTSEDGAWKRKYKVSFVPVIHTKKDTLNFDFEDFHLDKEKQKYYVWSEKHADGNFYDDWASGNGGFWFTHKSAPATDYPTTPLDEGYEGKGVKLTTRDTGPFGQMVNMPLAAGNLFLGAFDMSAALKDALKATMFGLPFDKKPKTFSGYYKYQPGEKYQDKNQTIIEGKTDKASIYAVLYLNHDENGNAVTLDGTNAQTSPLIVATAIVNNIPPTDSWTQFKEDFRFIQPFSQDILESRGYSLAIVFSSSADGDFFQGAIGSTLCIDNVRIVCETEE
;
A
#
# COMPACT_ATOMS: atom_id res chain seq x y z
N MET A 1 -65.60 -70.68 19.99
CA MET A 1 -64.51 -70.23 19.10
C MET A 1 -64.72 -68.73 18.89
N ASN A 2 -64.25 -67.92 19.80
CA ASN A 2 -64.36 -66.42 19.70
C ASN A 2 -62.99 -65.83 19.78
N LYS A 3 -62.63 -65.12 18.71
CA LYS A 3 -61.44 -64.33 18.60
C LYS A 3 -61.74 -62.91 19.09
N TYR A 4 -61.09 -62.46 20.14
CA TYR A 4 -61.07 -61.09 20.53
C TYR A 4 -59.79 -60.42 20.04
N LEU A 5 -59.91 -59.33 19.32
CA LEU A 5 -58.87 -58.47 18.83
C LEU A 5 -58.76 -57.27 19.79
N PRO A 6 -57.61 -56.95 20.34
CA PRO A 6 -57.48 -55.70 21.14
C PRO A 6 -57.17 -54.54 20.23
N LEU A 7 -57.94 -53.49 20.41
CA LEU A 7 -57.85 -52.17 19.79
C LEU A 7 -56.66 -51.40 20.39
N ALA A 8 -55.58 -51.16 19.60
CA ALA A 8 -54.46 -50.40 20.02
C ALA A 8 -54.79 -48.87 19.82
N LEU A 9 -54.85 -48.16 20.91
CA LEU A 9 -55.01 -46.71 20.97
C LEU A 9 -53.69 -46.04 20.70
N VAL A 10 -53.47 -45.48 19.49
CA VAL A 10 -52.29 -44.68 19.13
C VAL A 10 -52.51 -43.26 19.64
N GLY A 11 -51.84 -42.94 20.75
CA GLY A 11 -51.78 -41.58 21.25
C GLY A 11 -50.85 -40.73 20.42
N SER A 12 -51.39 -39.76 19.68
CA SER A 12 -50.63 -38.73 18.99
C SER A 12 -50.02 -37.77 20.01
N LEU A 13 -48.72 -37.87 20.28
CA LEU A 13 -47.98 -36.83 20.93
C LEU A 13 -47.77 -35.67 19.97
N ALA A 14 -48.54 -34.62 20.16
CA ALA A 14 -48.29 -33.32 19.50
C ALA A 14 -47.04 -32.71 20.15
N LEU A 15 -45.89 -32.83 19.46
CA LEU A 15 -44.69 -32.04 19.78
C LEU A 15 -44.98 -30.58 19.41
N THR A 16 -45.44 -29.78 20.35
CA THR A 16 -45.41 -28.32 20.24
C THR A 16 -43.92 -27.92 20.39
N SER A 17 -43.26 -27.77 19.25
CA SER A 17 -41.97 -27.10 19.18
C SER A 17 -42.22 -25.65 19.54
N CYS A 18 -41.91 -25.23 20.75
CA CYS A 18 -41.75 -23.84 21.10
C CYS A 18 -40.52 -23.37 20.33
N PHE A 19 -40.71 -22.76 19.16
CA PHE A 19 -39.73 -21.86 18.61
C PHE A 19 -39.68 -20.67 19.58
N LYS A 20 -38.57 -20.58 20.35
CA LYS A 20 -38.23 -19.34 21.01
C LYS A 20 -37.91 -18.37 19.86
N ASP A 21 -38.67 -17.25 19.78
CA ASP A 21 -38.29 -16.16 18.93
C ASP A 21 -36.81 -15.80 19.22
N GLU A 22 -35.98 -15.73 18.17
CA GLU A 22 -34.62 -15.29 18.36
C GLU A 22 -34.64 -13.88 18.98
N PRO A 23 -33.73 -13.58 19.92
CA PRO A 23 -33.65 -12.25 20.48
C PRO A 23 -33.34 -11.26 19.35
N THR A 24 -34.02 -10.10 19.37
CA THR A 24 -33.78 -9.03 18.40
C THR A 24 -32.32 -8.60 18.41
N ASN A 25 -31.79 -8.35 17.20
CA ASN A 25 -30.37 -8.01 17.02
C ASN A 25 -30.09 -6.59 17.56
N SER A 26 -29.02 -6.44 18.36
CA SER A 26 -28.58 -5.17 18.92
C SER A 26 -27.53 -4.45 18.07
N GLU A 27 -27.02 -5.09 17.00
CA GLU A 27 -26.08 -4.46 16.07
C GLU A 27 -26.76 -3.46 15.13
N CYS A 28 -26.04 -2.40 14.76
CA CYS A 28 -26.54 -1.33 13.89
C CYS A 28 -25.46 -0.86 12.91
N ASP A 29 -24.85 -1.81 12.19
CA ASP A 29 -23.72 -1.55 11.31
C ASP A 29 -24.10 -1.48 9.83
N ILE A 30 -23.40 -0.61 9.08
CA ILE A 30 -23.27 -0.70 7.63
C ILE A 30 -22.02 -1.54 7.37
N THR A 31 -22.15 -2.64 6.64
CA THR A 31 -21.04 -3.52 6.27
C THR A 31 -20.51 -3.24 4.86
N GLU A 32 -21.38 -2.69 4.00
CA GLU A 32 -21.05 -2.38 2.61
C GLU A 32 -21.91 -1.23 2.13
N ALA A 33 -21.34 -0.35 1.33
CA ALA A 33 -22.06 0.71 0.61
C ALA A 33 -21.76 0.57 -0.89
N TYR A 34 -22.77 0.76 -1.72
CA TYR A 34 -22.62 0.72 -3.17
C TYR A 34 -23.52 1.70 -3.87
N ILE A 35 -23.18 2.08 -5.09
CA ILE A 35 -23.98 2.95 -5.93
C ILE A 35 -24.17 2.37 -7.33
N HIS A 36 -25.37 2.48 -7.86
CA HIS A 36 -25.65 2.20 -9.26
C HIS A 36 -25.46 3.48 -10.06
N ALA A 37 -24.56 3.47 -11.02
CA ALA A 37 -24.38 4.54 -11.99
C ALA A 37 -24.82 4.03 -13.38
N ASP A 38 -25.54 4.86 -14.13
CA ASP A 38 -25.98 4.52 -15.50
C ASP A 38 -24.76 4.37 -16.42
N ASP A 39 -23.75 5.21 -16.25
CA ASP A 39 -22.42 5.06 -16.86
C ASP A 39 -21.35 5.11 -15.75
N VAL A 40 -20.85 3.92 -15.43
CA VAL A 40 -19.81 3.76 -14.40
C VAL A 40 -18.51 4.48 -14.80
N ALA A 41 -18.17 4.51 -16.08
CA ALA A 41 -16.94 5.10 -16.55
C ALA A 41 -16.97 6.65 -16.54
N GLU A 42 -18.16 7.27 -16.61
CA GLU A 42 -18.28 8.72 -16.43
C GLU A 42 -18.10 9.13 -14.97
N MET A 43 -18.52 8.28 -14.03
CA MET A 43 -18.51 8.61 -12.61
C MET A 43 -17.25 8.10 -11.87
N PHE A 44 -16.74 6.93 -12.21
CA PHE A 44 -15.64 6.26 -11.51
C PHE A 44 -14.47 5.98 -12.43
N TYR A 45 -13.27 5.83 -11.83
CA TYR A 45 -12.07 5.40 -12.55
C TYR A 45 -12.04 3.88 -12.73
N ASN A 46 -12.47 3.12 -11.72
CA ASN A 46 -12.60 1.66 -11.79
C ASN A 46 -14.03 1.24 -11.47
N PRO A 47 -14.56 0.17 -12.10
CA PRO A 47 -15.87 -0.38 -11.74
C PRO A 47 -15.97 -0.80 -10.26
N SER A 48 -14.87 -1.21 -9.64
CA SER A 48 -14.81 -1.56 -8.22
C SER A 48 -15.07 -0.38 -7.28
N ASP A 49 -14.84 0.86 -7.74
CA ASP A 49 -15.02 2.08 -6.93
C ASP A 49 -16.51 2.39 -6.67
N THR A 50 -17.42 1.67 -7.36
CA THR A 50 -18.86 1.72 -7.09
C THR A 50 -19.23 1.08 -5.75
N MET A 51 -18.30 0.38 -5.09
CA MET A 51 -18.52 -0.35 -3.85
C MET A 51 -17.45 0.00 -2.80
N VAL A 52 -17.90 0.22 -1.56
CA VAL A 52 -17.04 0.48 -0.40
C VAL A 52 -17.36 -0.55 0.69
N LYS A 53 -16.37 -1.37 1.06
CA LYS A 53 -16.45 -2.21 2.26
C LYS A 53 -16.24 -1.35 3.50
N VAL A 54 -17.17 -1.39 4.44
CA VAL A 54 -17.14 -0.55 5.63
C VAL A 54 -16.59 -1.38 6.79
N LEU A 55 -15.48 -0.92 7.35
CA LEU A 55 -14.90 -1.54 8.55
C LEU A 55 -15.76 -1.19 9.77
N TYR A 56 -15.90 -2.12 10.69
CA TYR A 56 -16.68 -1.93 11.93
C TYR A 56 -16.20 -0.74 12.78
N THR A 57 -14.95 -0.28 12.61
CA THR A 57 -14.39 0.89 13.29
C THR A 57 -14.65 2.21 12.56
N SER A 58 -15.11 2.18 11.30
CA SER A 58 -15.30 3.37 10.46
C SER A 58 -16.73 3.89 10.54
N SER A 59 -16.85 5.21 10.65
CA SER A 59 -18.13 5.94 10.52
C SER A 59 -18.15 6.83 9.28
N ASP A 60 -17.05 6.88 8.52
CA ASP A 60 -16.94 7.63 7.28
C ASP A 60 -16.93 6.65 6.09
N ILE A 61 -17.81 6.87 5.13
CA ILE A 61 -17.94 6.10 3.90
C ILE A 61 -17.66 7.05 2.74
N MET A 62 -16.57 6.84 2.03
CA MET A 62 -16.15 7.72 0.93
C MET A 62 -16.11 6.96 -0.38
N PHE A 63 -16.81 7.47 -1.39
CA PHE A 63 -16.68 7.06 -2.77
C PHE A 63 -15.75 8.01 -3.49
N ASN A 64 -14.68 7.49 -4.10
CA ASN A 64 -13.78 8.27 -4.92
C ASN A 64 -14.33 8.37 -6.34
N VAL A 65 -14.66 9.58 -6.79
CA VAL A 65 -15.31 9.83 -8.07
C VAL A 65 -14.47 10.70 -8.99
N ARG A 66 -14.76 10.69 -10.30
CA ARG A 66 -14.16 11.62 -11.26
C ARG A 66 -14.56 13.06 -10.94
N LYS A 67 -13.67 14.01 -11.22
CA LYS A 67 -13.92 15.45 -10.99
C LYS A 67 -15.17 15.98 -11.70
N LYS A 68 -15.56 15.36 -12.82
CA LYS A 68 -16.73 15.76 -13.62
C LYS A 68 -18.02 15.01 -13.23
N ALA A 69 -17.97 14.11 -12.27
CA ALA A 69 -19.13 13.35 -11.85
C ALA A 69 -20.23 14.29 -11.34
N ASP A 70 -21.47 14.07 -11.76
CA ASP A 70 -22.61 14.78 -11.24
C ASP A 70 -22.98 14.21 -9.86
N LEU A 71 -22.87 15.04 -8.83
CA LEU A 71 -23.12 14.66 -7.44
C LEU A 71 -24.49 15.14 -6.93
N THR A 72 -25.32 15.76 -7.78
CA THR A 72 -26.55 16.43 -7.34
C THR A 72 -27.69 15.48 -7.06
N ALA A 73 -27.67 14.23 -7.59
CA ALA A 73 -28.77 13.30 -7.48
C ALA A 73 -28.27 11.84 -7.39
N LEU A 74 -27.60 11.50 -6.29
CA LEU A 74 -27.03 10.16 -6.07
C LEU A 74 -27.83 9.37 -5.04
N ALA A 75 -28.00 8.06 -5.30
CA ALA A 75 -28.79 7.14 -4.49
C ALA A 75 -27.92 5.98 -3.97
N PRO A 76 -27.09 6.19 -2.93
CA PRO A 76 -26.28 5.12 -2.37
C PRO A 76 -27.14 4.06 -1.68
N HIS A 77 -26.75 2.80 -1.85
CA HIS A 77 -27.35 1.64 -1.22
C HIS A 77 -26.41 1.05 -0.18
N PHE A 78 -26.98 0.45 0.85
CA PHE A 78 -26.23 -0.07 1.97
C PHE A 78 -26.65 -1.50 2.31
N THR A 79 -25.67 -2.35 2.58
CA THR A 79 -25.88 -3.60 3.30
C THR A 79 -25.72 -3.29 4.78
N ILE A 80 -26.79 -3.46 5.52
CA ILE A 80 -26.85 -3.20 6.97
C ILE A 80 -27.07 -4.50 7.75
N THR A 81 -26.80 -4.46 9.03
CA THR A 81 -27.09 -5.58 9.96
C THR A 81 -28.54 -6.07 9.77
N PRO A 82 -28.78 -7.40 9.68
CA PRO A 82 -30.13 -7.96 9.55
C PRO A 82 -31.07 -7.46 10.65
N GLY A 83 -32.27 -7.06 10.27
CA GLY A 83 -33.29 -6.50 11.19
C GLY A 83 -33.11 -5.02 11.51
N ALA A 84 -31.94 -4.41 11.29
CA ALA A 84 -31.71 -2.99 11.51
C ALA A 84 -32.45 -2.13 10.46
N THR A 85 -32.69 -0.87 10.81
CA THR A 85 -33.28 0.14 9.93
C THR A 85 -32.31 1.30 9.69
N ILE A 86 -32.43 1.98 8.52
CA ILE A 86 -31.57 3.10 8.16
C ILE A 86 -32.41 4.33 7.80
N SER A 87 -31.92 5.50 8.19
CA SER A 87 -32.50 6.80 7.83
C SER A 87 -31.39 7.80 7.50
N PRO A 88 -31.43 8.52 6.36
CA PRO A 88 -32.44 8.44 5.27
C PRO A 88 -32.63 7.03 4.73
N ALA A 89 -33.72 6.80 3.96
CA ALA A 89 -34.03 5.47 3.45
C ALA A 89 -32.95 4.94 2.52
N ASN A 90 -32.69 3.63 2.58
CA ASN A 90 -31.71 2.94 1.73
C ASN A 90 -32.06 3.18 0.25
N GLY A 91 -31.08 3.64 -0.53
CA GLY A 91 -31.28 3.97 -1.95
C GLY A 91 -32.07 5.26 -2.20
N SER A 92 -32.30 6.09 -1.19
CA SER A 92 -32.88 7.42 -1.40
C SER A 92 -31.91 8.38 -2.07
N THR A 93 -32.40 9.21 -2.97
CA THR A 93 -31.62 10.19 -3.73
C THR A 93 -31.31 11.42 -2.88
N HIS A 94 -30.04 11.84 -2.88
CA HIS A 94 -29.54 13.02 -2.18
C HIS A 94 -28.55 13.81 -3.04
N ASP A 95 -28.38 15.09 -2.70
CA ASP A 95 -27.35 15.96 -3.26
C ASP A 95 -26.09 15.89 -2.39
N PHE A 96 -24.98 15.43 -2.98
CA PHE A 96 -23.67 15.33 -2.35
C PHE A 96 -22.68 16.41 -2.84
N SER A 97 -23.15 17.34 -3.69
CA SER A 97 -22.28 18.42 -4.22
C SER A 97 -21.78 19.37 -3.13
N ASN A 98 -22.51 19.46 -2.01
CA ASN A 98 -22.20 20.34 -0.89
C ASN A 98 -21.55 19.64 0.30
N GLY A 99 -21.15 18.37 0.15
CA GLY A 99 -20.47 17.59 1.18
C GLY A 99 -21.11 16.25 1.50
N SER A 100 -21.00 15.81 2.76
CA SER A 100 -21.48 14.50 3.19
C SER A 100 -22.94 14.51 3.61
N VAL A 101 -23.64 13.41 3.39
CA VAL A 101 -24.97 13.13 3.94
C VAL A 101 -24.82 12.18 5.14
N GLU A 102 -25.46 12.49 6.27
CA GLU A 102 -25.46 11.64 7.46
C GLU A 102 -26.58 10.62 7.40
N TYR A 103 -26.24 9.34 7.56
CA TYR A 103 -27.17 8.21 7.69
C TYR A 103 -27.11 7.68 9.12
N THR A 104 -28.25 7.35 9.68
CA THR A 104 -28.35 6.73 11.01
C THR A 104 -28.93 5.32 10.88
N VAL A 105 -28.19 4.33 11.33
CA VAL A 105 -28.65 2.94 11.44
C VAL A 105 -29.14 2.71 12.85
N THR A 106 -30.33 2.13 12.99
CA THR A 106 -30.93 1.76 14.28
C THR A 106 -31.06 0.24 14.33
N SER A 107 -30.60 -0.37 15.42
CA SER A 107 -30.69 -1.81 15.66
C SER A 107 -32.16 -2.32 15.64
N GLU A 108 -32.34 -3.63 15.43
CA GLU A 108 -33.67 -4.26 15.40
C GLU A 108 -34.41 -4.10 16.73
N ASP A 109 -33.70 -4.13 17.85
CA ASP A 109 -34.26 -3.89 19.19
C ASP A 109 -34.56 -2.40 19.47
N GLY A 110 -34.13 -1.50 18.57
CA GLY A 110 -34.28 -0.05 18.68
C GLY A 110 -33.43 0.63 19.75
N ALA A 111 -32.58 -0.13 20.48
CA ALA A 111 -31.81 0.37 21.61
C ALA A 111 -30.52 1.10 21.18
N TRP A 112 -29.94 0.76 20.06
CA TRP A 112 -28.68 1.28 19.59
C TRP A 112 -28.82 2.04 18.27
N LYS A 113 -28.03 3.11 18.12
CA LYS A 113 -27.96 3.91 16.90
C LYS A 113 -26.52 4.24 16.57
N ARG A 114 -26.18 4.11 15.28
CA ARG A 114 -24.89 4.48 14.75
C ARG A 114 -25.05 5.43 13.57
N LYS A 115 -24.23 6.47 13.55
CA LYS A 115 -24.22 7.49 12.49
C LYS A 115 -23.06 7.26 11.55
N TYR A 116 -23.35 7.40 10.27
CA TYR A 116 -22.37 7.29 9.18
C TYR A 116 -22.41 8.54 8.32
N LYS A 117 -21.24 9.05 7.96
CA LYS A 117 -21.10 10.14 6.99
C LYS A 117 -20.76 9.54 5.65
N VAL A 118 -21.63 9.72 4.67
CA VAL A 118 -21.41 9.26 3.30
C VAL A 118 -21.01 10.45 2.45
N SER A 119 -19.95 10.34 1.69
CA SER A 119 -19.44 11.39 0.81
C SER A 119 -18.96 10.83 -0.52
N PHE A 120 -19.05 11.65 -1.56
CA PHE A 120 -18.47 11.42 -2.88
C PHE A 120 -17.36 12.45 -3.07
N VAL A 121 -16.11 11.97 -3.10
CA VAL A 121 -14.94 12.84 -3.12
C VAL A 121 -14.34 12.86 -4.52
N PRO A 122 -14.38 14.01 -5.22
CA PRO A 122 -13.73 14.13 -6.51
C PRO A 122 -12.22 13.90 -6.38
N VAL A 123 -11.70 12.94 -7.13
CA VAL A 123 -10.26 12.73 -7.22
C VAL A 123 -9.68 13.82 -8.12
N ILE A 124 -8.78 14.62 -7.57
CA ILE A 124 -8.11 15.68 -8.30
C ILE A 124 -6.88 15.07 -8.96
N HIS A 125 -6.90 14.91 -10.28
CA HIS A 125 -5.69 14.66 -11.05
C HIS A 125 -4.91 15.97 -11.18
N THR A 126 -3.90 16.18 -10.35
CA THR A 126 -2.94 17.25 -10.60
C THR A 126 -2.06 16.84 -11.76
N LYS A 127 -2.22 17.50 -12.91
CA LYS A 127 -1.28 17.42 -14.04
C LYS A 127 0.02 18.08 -13.61
N LYS A 128 0.91 17.33 -12.93
CA LYS A 128 2.30 17.73 -12.73
C LYS A 128 3.10 16.98 -13.79
N ASP A 129 3.85 17.72 -14.57
CA ASP A 129 4.74 17.15 -15.59
C ASP A 129 5.94 16.45 -14.96
N THR A 130 6.24 16.76 -13.69
CA THR A 130 7.38 16.23 -12.96
C THR A 130 7.01 15.99 -11.50
N LEU A 131 7.26 14.79 -11.00
CA LEU A 131 7.27 14.51 -9.57
C LEU A 131 8.68 14.76 -9.07
N ASN A 132 8.79 15.46 -7.93
CA ASN A 132 10.06 15.76 -7.27
C ASN A 132 10.01 15.17 -5.86
N PHE A 133 11.07 14.47 -5.48
CA PHE A 133 11.26 13.88 -4.16
C PHE A 133 12.58 14.44 -3.61
N ASP A 134 12.46 15.37 -2.65
CA ASP A 134 13.59 16.12 -2.07
C ASP A 134 14.01 15.59 -0.70
N PHE A 135 13.25 14.64 -0.14
CA PHE A 135 13.52 13.98 1.13
C PHE A 135 13.68 14.91 2.34
N GLU A 136 13.16 16.13 2.29
CA GLU A 136 13.23 17.11 3.38
C GLU A 136 12.27 16.75 4.54
N ASP A 137 11.16 16.08 4.22
CA ASP A 137 10.10 15.78 5.17
C ASP A 137 10.22 14.35 5.71
N PHE A 138 10.68 14.22 6.95
CA PHE A 138 10.77 12.95 7.66
C PHE A 138 10.49 13.10 9.14
N HIS A 139 10.11 12.01 9.78
CA HIS A 139 9.85 11.95 11.22
C HIS A 139 10.23 10.57 11.78
N LEU A 140 10.25 10.45 13.11
CA LEU A 140 10.37 9.13 13.72
C LEU A 140 9.05 8.36 13.55
N ASP A 141 9.17 7.04 13.35
CA ASP A 141 8.02 6.13 13.28
C ASP A 141 7.02 6.38 14.42
N LYS A 142 5.74 6.45 14.08
CA LYS A 142 4.68 6.90 15.01
C LYS A 142 4.45 5.93 16.17
N GLU A 143 4.67 4.63 15.95
CA GLU A 143 4.40 3.62 16.96
C GLU A 143 5.58 3.40 17.93
N LYS A 144 6.79 3.24 17.39
CA LYS A 144 7.97 2.82 18.15
C LYS A 144 8.92 3.96 18.49
N GLN A 145 8.86 5.06 17.71
CA GLN A 145 9.75 6.22 17.86
C GLN A 145 11.23 5.82 17.80
N LYS A 146 11.59 4.89 16.90
CA LYS A 146 12.91 4.26 16.86
C LYS A 146 13.69 4.46 15.57
N TYR A 147 13.01 4.70 14.46
CA TYR A 147 13.62 4.87 13.15
C TYR A 147 12.88 5.93 12.35
N TYR A 148 13.51 6.42 11.29
CA TYR A 148 12.93 7.48 10.46
C TYR A 148 12.04 6.91 9.35
N VAL A 149 11.02 7.69 9.02
CA VAL A 149 10.06 7.48 7.93
C VAL A 149 9.97 8.78 7.14
N TRP A 150 9.90 8.72 5.82
CA TRP A 150 9.79 9.88 4.94
C TRP A 150 8.37 10.05 4.42
N SER A 151 7.93 11.30 4.37
CA SER A 151 6.60 11.68 3.93
C SER A 151 6.68 12.57 2.71
N GLU A 152 5.66 12.50 1.87
CA GLU A 152 5.48 13.39 0.72
C GLU A 152 4.24 14.27 0.91
N LYS A 153 4.36 15.52 0.49
CA LYS A 153 3.24 16.45 0.49
C LYS A 153 2.39 16.26 -0.75
N HIS A 154 1.15 15.81 -0.56
CA HIS A 154 0.20 15.61 -1.64
C HIS A 154 -0.53 16.90 -2.05
N ALA A 155 -1.29 16.82 -3.16
CA ALA A 155 -2.01 17.96 -3.72
C ALA A 155 -3.11 18.52 -2.80
N ASP A 156 -3.61 17.72 -1.86
CA ASP A 156 -4.56 18.12 -0.82
C ASP A 156 -3.90 18.95 0.31
N GLY A 157 -2.57 19.10 0.28
CA GLY A 157 -1.77 19.81 1.27
C GLY A 157 -1.34 18.99 2.46
N ASN A 158 -1.78 17.74 2.57
CA ASN A 158 -1.42 16.82 3.65
C ASN A 158 -0.13 16.05 3.33
N PHE A 159 0.54 15.56 4.39
CA PHE A 159 1.71 14.71 4.29
C PHE A 159 1.32 13.25 4.46
N TYR A 160 1.83 12.39 3.59
CA TYR A 160 1.62 10.95 3.59
C TYR A 160 2.96 10.22 3.66
N ASP A 161 3.02 9.13 4.44
CA ASP A 161 4.22 8.30 4.61
C ASP A 161 4.36 7.36 3.38
N ASP A 162 4.69 7.93 2.23
CA ASP A 162 4.74 7.22 0.94
C ASP A 162 6.00 6.37 0.77
N TRP A 163 7.04 6.68 1.56
CA TRP A 163 8.31 5.99 1.52
C TRP A 163 8.46 5.01 2.69
N ALA A 164 8.73 3.76 2.35
CA ALA A 164 9.00 2.71 3.32
C ALA A 164 10.45 2.23 3.25
N SER A 165 10.89 1.56 4.31
CA SER A 165 12.22 0.96 4.40
C SER A 165 12.20 -0.32 5.25
N GLY A 166 13.28 -1.10 5.18
CA GLY A 166 13.50 -2.27 6.03
C GLY A 166 13.83 -1.94 7.50
N ASN A 167 13.83 -0.67 7.90
CA ASN A 167 14.12 -0.25 9.28
C ASN A 167 13.22 -0.95 10.30
N GLY A 168 11.94 -1.15 9.99
CA GLY A 168 11.02 -1.89 10.86
C GLY A 168 11.46 -3.33 11.12
N GLY A 169 12.01 -4.01 10.10
CA GLY A 169 12.61 -5.34 10.23
C GLY A 169 13.89 -5.32 11.08
N PHE A 170 14.78 -4.36 10.84
CA PHE A 170 16.02 -4.18 11.62
C PHE A 170 15.73 -3.93 13.10
N TRP A 171 14.66 -3.25 13.44
CA TRP A 171 14.24 -3.03 14.83
C TRP A 171 14.11 -4.35 15.62
N PHE A 172 13.69 -5.47 15.02
CA PHE A 172 13.61 -6.75 15.74
C PHE A 172 14.95 -7.21 16.30
N THR A 173 16.04 -6.89 15.61
CA THR A 173 17.40 -7.28 16.00
C THR A 173 18.10 -6.23 16.88
N HIS A 174 17.71 -4.95 16.75
CA HIS A 174 18.39 -3.81 17.37
C HIS A 174 17.43 -2.85 18.08
N LYS A 175 16.58 -3.36 18.97
CA LYS A 175 15.52 -2.58 19.66
C LYS A 175 16.03 -1.39 20.47
N SER A 176 17.28 -1.45 20.98
CA SER A 176 17.90 -0.40 21.77
C SER A 176 18.78 0.57 20.97
N ALA A 177 18.99 0.31 19.67
CA ALA A 177 19.79 1.19 18.84
C ALA A 177 19.16 2.59 18.74
N PRO A 178 19.99 3.66 18.75
CA PRO A 178 19.51 4.99 18.41
C PRO A 178 19.08 5.05 16.94
N ALA A 179 18.20 5.98 16.60
CA ALA A 179 17.65 6.10 15.23
C ALA A 179 18.74 6.30 14.16
N THR A 180 19.85 6.89 14.52
CA THR A 180 21.01 7.14 13.64
C THR A 180 21.80 5.88 13.24
N ASP A 181 21.60 4.77 13.92
CA ASP A 181 22.29 3.52 13.66
C ASP A 181 21.50 2.56 12.76
N TYR A 182 20.29 2.94 12.40
CA TYR A 182 19.45 2.15 11.49
C TYR A 182 20.01 2.15 10.06
N PRO A 183 19.64 1.15 9.24
CA PRO A 183 20.09 1.06 7.86
C PRO A 183 19.71 2.26 6.98
N THR A 184 18.55 2.88 7.22
CA THR A 184 18.04 4.02 6.47
C THR A 184 17.87 5.21 7.41
N THR A 185 18.63 6.28 7.15
CA THR A 185 18.69 7.48 8.02
C THR A 185 18.70 8.76 7.19
N PRO A 186 18.25 9.89 7.75
CA PRO A 186 18.47 11.19 7.13
C PRO A 186 19.97 11.48 6.95
N LEU A 187 20.28 12.25 5.90
CA LEU A 187 21.57 12.83 5.62
C LEU A 187 21.43 14.35 5.72
N ASP A 188 22.17 14.97 6.66
CA ASP A 188 22.07 16.42 6.91
C ASP A 188 22.62 17.27 5.76
N GLU A 189 23.59 16.74 4.99
CA GLU A 189 24.19 17.40 3.83
C GLU A 189 23.81 16.65 2.56
N GLY A 190 22.58 16.89 2.05
CA GLY A 190 22.09 16.40 0.77
C GLY A 190 22.80 17.02 -0.43
N TYR A 191 22.29 16.75 -1.61
CA TYR A 191 22.65 17.50 -2.82
C TYR A 191 22.08 18.92 -2.74
N GLU A 192 20.83 19.04 -2.33
CA GLU A 192 20.14 20.27 -1.94
C GLU A 192 19.46 19.98 -0.60
N GLY A 193 19.75 20.78 0.45
CA GLY A 193 19.18 20.58 1.77
C GLY A 193 19.56 19.25 2.42
N LYS A 194 18.58 18.40 2.72
CA LYS A 194 18.75 17.07 3.29
C LYS A 194 18.62 15.98 2.22
N GLY A 195 19.05 14.79 2.55
CA GLY A 195 18.91 13.63 1.70
C GLY A 195 18.71 12.37 2.52
N VAL A 196 18.88 11.21 1.89
CA VAL A 196 18.79 9.91 2.55
C VAL A 196 20.11 9.17 2.49
N LYS A 197 20.51 8.57 3.60
CA LYS A 197 21.66 7.69 3.71
C LYS A 197 21.22 6.27 3.96
N LEU A 198 21.56 5.37 3.07
CA LEU A 198 21.29 3.94 3.11
C LEU A 198 22.61 3.22 3.41
N THR A 199 22.67 2.45 4.51
CA THR A 199 23.89 1.75 4.91
C THR A 199 23.57 0.28 5.20
N THR A 200 24.33 -0.63 4.61
CA THR A 200 24.24 -2.07 4.93
C THR A 200 24.80 -2.32 6.31
N ARG A 201 23.99 -2.87 7.21
CA ARG A 201 24.30 -3.09 8.62
C ARG A 201 24.34 -4.58 8.97
N ASP A 202 25.17 -4.92 9.94
CA ASP A 202 25.11 -6.22 10.62
C ASP A 202 23.84 -6.31 11.46
N THR A 203 23.16 -7.43 11.41
CA THR A 203 21.94 -7.69 12.22
C THR A 203 22.26 -8.36 13.56
N GLY A 204 23.53 -8.62 13.84
CA GLY A 204 23.99 -9.23 15.07
C GLY A 204 23.58 -10.71 15.24
N PRO A 205 23.81 -11.28 16.43
CA PRO A 205 23.60 -12.71 16.67
C PRO A 205 22.16 -13.20 16.41
N PHE A 206 21.16 -12.38 16.68
CA PHE A 206 19.78 -12.75 16.42
C PHE A 206 19.48 -12.87 14.92
N GLY A 207 19.91 -11.89 14.12
CA GLY A 207 19.75 -11.97 12.66
C GLY A 207 20.52 -13.14 12.06
N GLN A 208 21.74 -13.40 12.53
CA GLN A 208 22.53 -14.56 12.12
C GLN A 208 21.81 -15.89 12.44
N MET A 209 21.19 -16.01 13.60
CA MET A 209 20.45 -17.21 14.02
C MET A 209 19.25 -17.50 13.10
N VAL A 210 18.64 -16.47 12.52
CA VAL A 210 17.50 -16.60 11.59
C VAL A 210 17.93 -16.52 10.11
N ASN A 211 19.23 -16.68 9.81
CA ASN A 211 19.84 -16.61 8.46
C ASN A 211 19.61 -15.27 7.74
N MET A 212 19.59 -14.20 8.49
CA MET A 212 19.50 -12.81 8.01
C MET A 212 20.67 -11.99 8.55
N PRO A 213 21.94 -12.29 8.17
CA PRO A 213 23.13 -11.74 8.85
C PRO A 213 23.38 -10.26 8.59
N LEU A 214 22.77 -9.70 7.57
CA LEU A 214 22.86 -8.28 7.26
C LEU A 214 21.49 -7.71 6.86
N ALA A 215 21.35 -6.41 7.00
CA ALA A 215 20.22 -5.62 6.49
C ALA A 215 20.79 -4.52 5.57
N ALA A 216 20.47 -4.59 4.29
CA ALA A 216 20.77 -3.50 3.38
C ALA A 216 19.94 -2.26 3.75
N GLY A 217 20.58 -1.09 3.75
CA GLY A 217 19.83 0.16 3.76
C GLY A 217 19.01 0.27 2.49
N ASN A 218 17.73 0.44 2.61
CA ASN A 218 16.83 0.59 1.47
C ASN A 218 15.77 1.66 1.71
N LEU A 219 15.29 2.24 0.63
CA LEU A 219 14.15 3.16 0.63
C LEU A 219 13.35 2.91 -0.65
N PHE A 220 12.03 2.84 -0.52
CA PHE A 220 11.16 2.58 -1.67
C PHE A 220 9.78 3.20 -1.51
N LEU A 221 9.17 3.60 -2.63
CA LEU A 221 7.75 3.96 -2.64
C LEU A 221 6.91 2.72 -2.36
N GLY A 222 6.01 2.81 -1.36
CA GLY A 222 5.13 1.72 -0.96
C GLY A 222 5.03 1.52 0.55
N ALA A 223 4.93 0.26 0.99
CA ALA A 223 4.76 -0.09 2.40
C ALA A 223 5.65 -1.26 2.82
N PHE A 224 5.93 -1.36 4.12
CA PHE A 224 6.67 -2.46 4.71
C PHE A 224 5.78 -3.21 5.72
N ASP A 225 5.48 -4.47 5.43
CA ASP A 225 4.71 -5.35 6.34
C ASP A 225 5.62 -6.00 7.37
N MET A 226 5.63 -5.45 8.57
CA MET A 226 6.40 -6.00 9.69
C MET A 226 5.97 -7.40 10.10
N SER A 227 4.71 -7.77 9.86
CA SER A 227 4.19 -9.10 10.23
C SER A 227 4.71 -10.19 9.30
N ALA A 228 4.97 -9.86 8.05
CA ALA A 228 5.57 -10.74 7.05
C ALA A 228 7.10 -10.86 7.23
N ALA A 229 7.76 -9.82 7.73
CA ALA A 229 9.24 -9.71 7.75
C ALA A 229 9.98 -10.88 8.43
N LEU A 230 9.41 -11.46 9.48
CA LEU A 230 9.99 -12.60 10.18
C LEU A 230 9.66 -13.96 9.53
N LYS A 231 8.64 -14.02 8.67
CA LYS A 231 8.20 -15.27 8.02
C LYS A 231 8.81 -15.40 6.63
N ASP A 232 8.77 -14.31 5.87
CA ASP A 232 9.22 -14.22 4.49
C ASP A 232 9.63 -12.76 4.23
N ALA A 233 10.90 -12.45 4.43
CA ALA A 233 11.42 -11.08 4.33
C ALA A 233 11.21 -10.47 2.93
N LEU A 234 11.22 -11.29 1.87
CA LEU A 234 10.97 -10.83 0.50
C LEU A 234 9.53 -10.35 0.31
N LYS A 235 8.57 -10.92 1.01
CA LYS A 235 7.15 -10.51 0.98
C LYS A 235 6.81 -9.37 1.92
N ALA A 236 7.76 -8.96 2.76
CA ALA A 236 7.56 -7.82 3.66
C ALA A 236 7.56 -6.48 2.92
N THR A 237 8.21 -6.39 1.78
CA THR A 237 8.25 -5.19 0.95
C THR A 237 7.06 -5.17 -0.01
N MET A 238 6.26 -4.12 0.04
CA MET A 238 5.13 -3.90 -0.87
C MET A 238 5.47 -2.68 -1.72
N PHE A 239 5.94 -2.93 -2.95
CA PHE A 239 6.47 -1.88 -3.81
C PHE A 239 5.40 -1.22 -4.67
N GLY A 240 5.41 0.10 -4.67
CA GLY A 240 4.67 0.94 -5.58
C GLY A 240 3.41 1.58 -4.99
N LEU A 241 3.10 2.74 -5.54
CA LEU A 241 1.88 3.50 -5.26
C LEU A 241 1.11 3.70 -6.57
N PRO A 242 -0.23 3.85 -6.52
CA PRO A 242 -1.04 4.14 -7.70
C PRO A 242 -0.49 5.35 -8.45
N PHE A 243 -0.37 5.23 -9.77
CA PHE A 243 0.27 6.21 -10.62
C PHE A 243 -0.60 6.55 -11.83
N ASP A 244 -0.80 7.85 -12.06
CA ASP A 244 -1.76 8.40 -13.02
C ASP A 244 -1.10 9.17 -14.18
N LYS A 245 0.19 8.90 -14.46
CA LYS A 245 0.96 9.56 -15.51
C LYS A 245 1.77 8.55 -16.30
N LYS A 246 2.17 8.94 -17.53
CA LYS A 246 3.11 8.18 -18.34
C LYS A 246 4.54 8.64 -18.02
N PRO A 247 5.35 7.84 -17.30
CA PRO A 247 6.70 8.24 -16.94
C PRO A 247 7.60 8.20 -18.19
N LYS A 248 8.51 9.18 -18.29
CA LYS A 248 9.47 9.30 -19.37
C LYS A 248 10.90 9.13 -18.88
N THR A 249 11.29 9.88 -17.84
CA THR A 249 12.67 9.89 -17.36
C THR A 249 12.69 9.82 -15.84
N PHE A 250 13.56 8.96 -15.31
CA PHE A 250 13.91 8.84 -13.90
C PHE A 250 15.31 9.41 -13.67
N SER A 251 15.47 10.33 -12.75
CA SER A 251 16.75 10.99 -12.48
C SER A 251 16.88 11.36 -11.00
N GLY A 252 18.10 11.64 -10.58
CA GLY A 252 18.43 12.08 -9.23
C GLY A 252 19.93 12.15 -9.03
N TYR A 253 20.36 12.30 -7.79
CA TYR A 253 21.76 12.36 -7.41
C TYR A 253 22.10 11.29 -6.39
N TYR A 254 23.29 10.74 -6.48
CA TYR A 254 23.78 9.72 -5.55
C TYR A 254 25.25 9.94 -5.19
N LYS A 255 25.65 9.39 -4.03
CA LYS A 255 27.02 9.01 -3.68
C LYS A 255 27.01 7.54 -3.30
N TYR A 256 28.07 6.80 -3.61
CA TYR A 256 28.14 5.39 -3.27
C TYR A 256 29.53 4.98 -2.86
N GLN A 257 29.63 4.26 -1.74
CA GLN A 257 30.85 3.61 -1.30
C GLN A 257 30.52 2.16 -0.91
N PRO A 258 31.11 1.15 -1.57
CA PRO A 258 30.96 -0.24 -1.17
C PRO A 258 31.71 -0.51 0.12
N GLY A 259 31.19 -1.42 0.93
CA GLY A 259 31.91 -1.96 2.09
C GLY A 259 33.11 -2.81 1.65
N GLU A 260 34.04 -3.04 2.58
CA GLU A 260 35.32 -3.68 2.26
C GLU A 260 35.20 -5.16 1.86
N LYS A 261 34.30 -5.91 2.48
CA LYS A 261 34.18 -7.36 2.35
C LYS A 261 32.80 -7.79 1.99
N TYR A 262 32.61 -8.30 0.77
CA TYR A 262 31.37 -8.90 0.36
C TYR A 262 31.23 -10.28 0.99
N GLN A 263 30.09 -10.53 1.62
CA GLN A 263 29.71 -11.82 2.21
C GLN A 263 28.41 -12.37 1.62
N ASP A 264 28.31 -13.70 1.61
CA ASP A 264 27.05 -14.39 1.32
C ASP A 264 26.16 -14.47 2.57
N LYS A 265 24.94 -15.03 2.42
CA LYS A 265 24.00 -15.22 3.52
C LYS A 265 24.50 -16.13 4.66
N ASN A 266 25.56 -16.91 4.44
CA ASN A 266 26.20 -17.75 5.45
C ASN A 266 27.41 -17.03 6.09
N GLN A 267 27.59 -15.73 5.80
CA GLN A 267 28.71 -14.89 6.25
C GLN A 267 30.09 -15.34 5.69
N THR A 268 30.07 -16.13 4.60
CA THR A 268 31.29 -16.49 3.91
C THR A 268 31.72 -15.31 3.05
N ILE A 269 32.97 -14.85 3.26
CA ILE A 269 33.54 -13.79 2.44
C ILE A 269 33.81 -14.33 1.03
N ILE A 270 33.33 -13.60 0.03
CA ILE A 270 33.55 -13.91 -1.38
C ILE A 270 34.69 -13.03 -1.89
N GLU A 271 35.87 -13.59 -1.94
CA GLU A 271 37.07 -12.88 -2.37
C GLU A 271 36.93 -12.33 -3.80
N GLY A 272 37.37 -11.08 -3.99
CA GLY A 272 37.32 -10.40 -5.28
C GLY A 272 35.92 -9.91 -5.72
N LYS A 273 34.87 -10.16 -4.94
CA LYS A 273 33.53 -9.58 -5.20
C LYS A 273 33.39 -8.26 -4.45
N THR A 274 33.05 -7.20 -5.17
CA THR A 274 32.71 -5.88 -4.63
C THR A 274 31.21 -5.72 -4.61
N ASP A 275 30.66 -5.14 -3.54
CA ASP A 275 29.24 -4.85 -3.44
C ASP A 275 28.81 -3.76 -4.43
N LYS A 276 27.52 -3.74 -4.76
CA LYS A 276 26.92 -2.78 -5.68
C LYS A 276 25.63 -2.25 -5.09
N ALA A 277 25.39 -0.96 -5.29
CA ALA A 277 24.06 -0.38 -5.00
C ALA A 277 23.04 -0.76 -6.08
N SER A 278 21.77 -0.57 -5.76
CA SER A 278 20.66 -0.69 -6.70
C SER A 278 19.83 0.59 -6.69
N ILE A 279 19.54 1.13 -7.87
CA ILE A 279 18.68 2.30 -8.11
C ILE A 279 17.81 1.98 -9.31
N TYR A 280 16.48 1.90 -9.13
CA TYR A 280 15.58 1.65 -10.24
C TYR A 280 14.16 2.17 -9.98
N ALA A 281 13.42 2.36 -11.07
CA ALA A 281 11.99 2.61 -11.05
C ALA A 281 11.26 1.64 -11.99
N VAL A 282 10.05 1.22 -11.60
CA VAL A 282 9.24 0.25 -12.34
C VAL A 282 7.80 0.74 -12.39
N LEU A 283 7.24 0.81 -13.61
CA LEU A 283 5.81 0.97 -13.85
C LEU A 283 5.21 -0.40 -14.10
N TYR A 284 4.13 -0.75 -13.40
CA TYR A 284 3.50 -2.07 -13.53
C TYR A 284 1.98 -1.97 -13.45
N LEU A 285 1.28 -2.98 -14.00
CA LEU A 285 -0.17 -3.16 -13.84
C LEU A 285 -0.47 -3.56 -12.40
N ASN A 286 -1.30 -2.79 -11.71
CA ASN A 286 -1.67 -3.05 -10.32
C ASN A 286 -2.88 -3.98 -10.15
N HIS A 287 -3.35 -4.58 -11.24
CA HIS A 287 -4.35 -5.63 -11.27
C HIS A 287 -3.92 -6.73 -12.25
N ASP A 288 -4.28 -7.97 -11.96
CA ASP A 288 -4.12 -9.11 -12.87
C ASP A 288 -5.24 -9.15 -13.92
N GLU A 289 -5.18 -10.14 -14.81
CA GLU A 289 -6.19 -10.36 -15.87
C GLU A 289 -7.61 -10.69 -15.36
N ASN A 290 -7.74 -11.06 -14.08
CA ASN A 290 -9.01 -11.32 -13.41
C ASN A 290 -9.52 -10.10 -12.62
N GLY A 291 -8.79 -8.97 -12.64
CA GLY A 291 -9.12 -7.76 -11.91
C GLY A 291 -8.75 -7.81 -10.42
N ASN A 292 -7.96 -8.79 -9.96
CA ASN A 292 -7.46 -8.82 -8.59
C ASN A 292 -6.31 -7.83 -8.42
N ALA A 293 -6.31 -7.08 -7.33
CA ALA A 293 -5.23 -6.16 -7.01
C ALA A 293 -3.90 -6.90 -6.81
N VAL A 294 -2.84 -6.36 -7.42
CA VAL A 294 -1.47 -6.89 -7.33
C VAL A 294 -0.54 -5.80 -6.85
N THR A 295 0.32 -6.17 -5.92
CA THR A 295 1.45 -5.34 -5.47
C THR A 295 2.74 -6.14 -5.68
N LEU A 296 3.77 -5.52 -6.24
CA LEU A 296 5.08 -6.15 -6.37
C LEU A 296 5.76 -6.24 -4.99
N ASP A 297 6.53 -7.30 -4.79
CA ASP A 297 7.31 -7.54 -3.57
C ASP A 297 8.77 -7.91 -3.91
N GLY A 298 9.59 -8.23 -2.91
CA GLY A 298 11.00 -8.60 -3.09
C GLY A 298 11.21 -9.83 -3.95
N THR A 299 10.18 -10.66 -4.20
CA THR A 299 10.30 -11.85 -5.06
C THR A 299 10.19 -11.54 -6.54
N ASN A 300 9.57 -10.40 -6.91
CA ASN A 300 9.14 -10.14 -8.28
C ASN A 300 9.31 -8.69 -8.78
N ALA A 301 9.88 -7.80 -7.96
CA ALA A 301 9.99 -6.36 -8.26
C ALA A 301 10.62 -6.03 -9.62
N GLN A 302 11.47 -6.89 -10.17
CA GLN A 302 12.12 -6.70 -11.47
C GLN A 302 11.79 -7.81 -12.48
N THR A 303 11.01 -8.81 -12.10
CA THR A 303 10.77 -10.01 -12.93
C THR A 303 9.30 -10.30 -13.20
N SER A 304 8.39 -9.57 -12.54
CA SER A 304 6.95 -9.76 -12.72
C SER A 304 6.52 -9.58 -14.18
N PRO A 305 5.65 -10.44 -14.72
CA PRO A 305 5.08 -10.25 -16.04
C PRO A 305 4.14 -9.05 -16.13
N LEU A 306 3.77 -8.43 -15.01
CA LEU A 306 2.94 -7.22 -14.96
C LEU A 306 3.75 -5.93 -15.14
N ILE A 307 5.07 -6.01 -15.23
CA ILE A 307 5.92 -4.84 -15.48
C ILE A 307 5.68 -4.31 -16.89
N VAL A 308 5.38 -3.02 -16.98
CA VAL A 308 5.11 -2.31 -18.23
C VAL A 308 6.31 -1.50 -18.69
N ALA A 309 7.00 -0.83 -17.75
CA ALA A 309 8.21 -0.09 -18.09
C ALA A 309 9.20 -0.10 -16.92
N THR A 310 10.49 0.00 -17.25
CA THR A 310 11.58 0.03 -16.28
C THR A 310 12.57 1.15 -16.58
N ALA A 311 13.10 1.79 -15.52
CA ALA A 311 14.24 2.68 -15.59
C ALA A 311 15.26 2.20 -14.54
N ILE A 312 16.33 1.55 -14.99
CA ILE A 312 17.32 0.86 -14.13
C ILE A 312 18.68 1.51 -14.34
N VAL A 313 19.30 2.00 -13.25
CA VAL A 313 20.65 2.53 -13.27
C VAL A 313 21.65 1.36 -13.24
N ASN A 314 22.12 0.97 -14.43
CA ASN A 314 22.94 -0.24 -14.58
C ASN A 314 24.39 -0.09 -14.06
N ASN A 315 24.90 1.13 -13.95
CA ASN A 315 26.25 1.38 -13.52
C ASN A 315 26.27 2.46 -12.42
N ILE A 316 26.61 2.04 -11.22
CA ILE A 316 26.71 2.89 -10.03
C ILE A 316 28.13 2.75 -9.47
N PRO A 317 29.13 3.43 -10.09
CA PRO A 317 30.51 3.36 -9.60
C PRO A 317 30.66 4.05 -8.24
N PRO A 318 31.64 3.63 -7.42
CA PRO A 318 31.95 4.32 -6.18
C PRO A 318 32.30 5.79 -6.45
N THR A 319 31.71 6.68 -5.66
CA THR A 319 31.95 8.13 -5.73
C THR A 319 31.65 8.80 -4.41
N ASP A 320 32.53 9.71 -3.98
CA ASP A 320 32.31 10.58 -2.81
C ASP A 320 31.59 11.89 -3.18
N SER A 321 31.51 12.19 -4.48
CA SER A 321 30.87 13.39 -4.99
C SER A 321 29.47 13.08 -5.47
N TRP A 322 28.54 14.01 -5.27
CA TRP A 322 27.19 13.90 -5.80
C TRP A 322 27.25 13.74 -7.33
N THR A 323 26.78 12.60 -7.79
CA THR A 323 26.80 12.19 -9.21
C THR A 323 25.36 12.04 -9.68
N GLN A 324 25.03 12.65 -10.80
CA GLN A 324 23.71 12.54 -11.38
C GLN A 324 23.54 11.18 -12.04
N PHE A 325 22.40 10.53 -11.79
CA PHE A 325 21.87 9.46 -12.63
C PHE A 325 20.70 9.98 -13.45
N LYS A 326 20.52 9.44 -14.64
CA LYS A 326 19.38 9.77 -15.52
C LYS A 326 19.14 8.59 -16.45
N GLU A 327 17.97 7.97 -16.34
CA GLU A 327 17.54 6.83 -17.13
C GLU A 327 16.17 7.11 -17.74
N ASP A 328 16.00 6.82 -19.01
CA ASP A 328 14.67 6.87 -19.64
C ASP A 328 13.91 5.56 -19.35
N PHE A 329 12.60 5.67 -19.14
CA PHE A 329 11.75 4.51 -18.99
C PHE A 329 11.70 3.70 -20.28
N ARG A 330 12.14 2.46 -20.23
CA ARG A 330 12.05 1.51 -21.31
C ARG A 330 10.75 0.74 -21.16
N PHE A 331 9.80 0.97 -22.05
CA PHE A 331 8.56 0.23 -22.12
C PHE A 331 8.83 -1.15 -22.73
N ILE A 332 8.45 -2.21 -22.00
CA ILE A 332 8.58 -3.62 -22.39
C ILE A 332 7.23 -4.24 -22.73
N GLN A 333 6.15 -3.53 -22.39
CA GLN A 333 4.78 -3.83 -22.77
C GLN A 333 4.10 -2.58 -23.32
N PRO A 334 3.02 -2.72 -24.13
CA PRO A 334 2.24 -1.57 -24.58
C PRO A 334 1.67 -0.79 -23.39
N PHE A 335 1.80 0.53 -23.45
CA PHE A 335 1.13 1.43 -22.53
C PHE A 335 -0.28 1.71 -23.02
N SER A 336 -1.27 1.67 -22.13
CA SER A 336 -2.67 1.94 -22.44
C SER A 336 -3.14 3.19 -21.71
N GLN A 337 -3.75 4.11 -22.44
CA GLN A 337 -4.35 5.31 -21.88
C GLN A 337 -5.58 4.97 -21.03
N ASP A 338 -6.39 4.01 -21.45
CA ASP A 338 -7.58 3.56 -20.71
C ASP A 338 -7.21 2.97 -19.33
N ILE A 339 -6.10 2.21 -19.30
CA ILE A 339 -5.58 1.69 -18.02
C ILE A 339 -5.05 2.83 -17.14
N LEU A 340 -4.41 3.83 -17.73
CA LEU A 340 -3.97 5.01 -16.98
C LEU A 340 -5.14 5.76 -16.36
N GLU A 341 -6.17 6.04 -17.15
CA GLU A 341 -7.38 6.74 -16.71
C GLU A 341 -8.14 5.99 -15.62
N SER A 342 -8.13 4.64 -15.69
CA SER A 342 -8.70 3.78 -14.64
C SER A 342 -7.77 3.61 -13.43
N ARG A 343 -6.60 4.29 -13.36
CA ARG A 343 -5.59 4.14 -12.31
C ARG A 343 -5.06 2.71 -12.16
N GLY A 344 -5.02 1.97 -13.26
CA GLY A 344 -4.57 0.57 -13.30
C GLY A 344 -3.06 0.40 -13.28
N TYR A 345 -2.29 1.47 -13.12
CA TYR A 345 -0.83 1.44 -12.97
C TYR A 345 -0.38 1.80 -11.55
N SER A 346 0.75 1.22 -11.15
CA SER A 346 1.52 1.68 -9.99
C SER A 346 2.97 1.93 -10.37
N LEU A 347 3.59 2.91 -9.70
CA LEU A 347 5.00 3.24 -9.83
C LEU A 347 5.73 2.82 -8.57
N ALA A 348 6.74 1.97 -8.71
CA ALA A 348 7.71 1.65 -7.69
C ALA A 348 9.02 2.39 -7.99
N ILE A 349 9.63 2.99 -6.96
CA ILE A 349 11.00 3.52 -6.98
C ILE A 349 11.72 2.83 -5.84
N VAL A 350 12.90 2.27 -6.11
CA VAL A 350 13.63 1.48 -5.13
C VAL A 350 15.11 1.87 -5.13
N PHE A 351 15.64 2.07 -3.94
CA PHE A 351 17.06 2.30 -3.66
C PHE A 351 17.55 1.27 -2.65
N SER A 352 18.74 0.71 -2.87
CA SER A 352 19.37 -0.20 -1.93
C SER A 352 20.90 0.00 -1.90
N SER A 353 21.49 0.00 -0.71
CA SER A 353 22.94 0.07 -0.53
C SER A 353 23.66 -1.20 -0.94
N SER A 354 22.97 -2.34 -1.03
CA SER A 354 23.47 -3.63 -1.51
C SER A 354 22.46 -4.25 -2.46
N ALA A 355 22.84 -4.48 -3.71
CA ALA A 355 21.94 -4.99 -4.75
C ALA A 355 21.43 -6.42 -4.47
N ASP A 356 22.24 -7.23 -3.78
CA ASP A 356 21.88 -8.58 -3.36
C ASP A 356 21.36 -8.62 -1.89
N GLY A 357 21.00 -7.44 -1.33
CA GLY A 357 20.60 -7.28 0.07
C GLY A 357 19.30 -7.98 0.44
N ASP A 358 18.40 -8.18 -0.51
CA ASP A 358 17.17 -8.96 -0.38
C ASP A 358 17.44 -10.46 -0.15
N PHE A 359 18.60 -10.96 -0.61
CA PHE A 359 19.11 -12.30 -0.32
C PHE A 359 20.06 -12.34 0.88
N PHE A 360 20.15 -11.27 1.66
CA PHE A 360 21.07 -11.12 2.80
C PHE A 360 22.56 -11.29 2.40
N GLN A 361 22.90 -10.81 1.21
CA GLN A 361 24.24 -10.79 0.66
C GLN A 361 24.66 -9.35 0.39
N GLY A 362 25.95 -9.05 0.60
CA GLY A 362 26.48 -7.70 0.42
C GLY A 362 27.68 -7.45 1.30
N ALA A 363 28.13 -6.21 1.37
CA ALA A 363 29.23 -5.81 2.25
C ALA A 363 28.71 -4.89 3.36
N ILE A 364 28.92 -5.27 4.61
CA ILE A 364 28.63 -4.42 5.76
C ILE A 364 29.40 -3.11 5.60
N GLY A 365 28.69 -1.99 5.76
CA GLY A 365 29.24 -0.65 5.55
C GLY A 365 29.06 -0.09 4.15
N SER A 366 28.55 -0.88 3.15
CA SER A 366 28.14 -0.32 1.86
C SER A 366 27.15 0.81 2.09
N THR A 367 27.43 1.99 1.52
CA THR A 367 26.66 3.20 1.78
C THR A 367 26.26 3.85 0.47
N LEU A 368 24.95 4.01 0.27
CA LEU A 368 24.33 4.78 -0.81
C LEU A 368 23.67 6.01 -0.21
N CYS A 369 24.04 7.19 -0.67
CA CYS A 369 23.31 8.43 -0.41
C CYS A 369 22.53 8.81 -1.64
N ILE A 370 21.31 9.27 -1.48
CA ILE A 370 20.42 9.69 -2.56
C ILE A 370 19.77 11.02 -2.22
N ASP A 371 19.50 11.84 -3.26
CA ASP A 371 18.79 13.10 -3.12
C ASP A 371 18.24 13.60 -4.45
N ASN A 372 17.29 14.55 -4.39
CA ASN A 372 16.72 15.30 -5.51
C ASN A 372 16.28 14.39 -6.66
N VAL A 373 15.45 13.38 -6.30
CA VAL A 373 14.93 12.38 -7.21
C VAL A 373 13.74 12.93 -8.00
N ARG A 374 13.67 12.63 -9.30
CA ARG A 374 12.63 13.17 -10.20
C ARG A 374 12.11 12.12 -11.15
N ILE A 375 10.80 12.13 -11.33
CA ILE A 375 10.13 11.43 -12.44
C ILE A 375 9.55 12.48 -13.37
N VAL A 376 10.14 12.63 -14.55
CA VAL A 376 9.56 13.46 -15.64
C VAL A 376 8.54 12.60 -16.36
N CYS A 377 7.34 13.12 -16.54
CA CYS A 377 6.24 12.46 -17.22
C CYS A 377 5.96 13.13 -18.57
N GLU A 378 5.37 12.38 -19.50
CA GLU A 378 4.81 12.96 -20.72
C GLU A 378 3.59 13.82 -20.35
N THR A 379 3.53 15.05 -20.87
CA THR A 379 2.32 15.87 -20.88
C THR A 379 1.37 15.30 -21.90
N GLU A 380 0.12 15.08 -21.52
CA GLU A 380 -0.95 14.97 -22.52
C GLU A 380 -1.16 16.35 -23.14
N GLU A 381 -1.09 16.43 -24.46
CA GLU A 381 -1.52 17.60 -25.25
C GLU A 381 -3.05 17.73 -25.30
#